data_74ca335b44b5900ac3f1183a151a6068
#
_entry.id   74ca335b44b5900ac3f1183a151a6068
#
_cell.length_a   1.000
_cell.length_b   1.000
_cell.length_c   1.000
_cell.angle_alpha   90.00
_cell.angle_beta   90.00
_cell.angle_gamma   90.00
#
_symmetry.space_group_name_H-M   'P 1'
#
loop_
_entity.id
_entity.type
_entity.pdbx_description
1 polymer ?
#
loop_
_entity_poly.entity_id
_entity_poly.type
_entity_poly.pdbx_seq_one_letter_code
_entity_poly.pdbx_strand_id
1 'polypeptide(L)'
;MLFRSGLDVKAHSISKWEKNVNLPNVLQFFALCEILEISDINRTFQIGTDEKLFSKLNDEGQAKVLDYMNLLMKSGEYIREEPIIYQFPRRTLSLYDLPVSAGTGQFLDSDRFSEIEVGDEVSSSADFGVRVCGDSMEPLYLDGQIIWIHKQETLEEGEIGVFFLDGDAYVKKYHQSDSGIQLISLNKKYAPIQVTSGSILKTFGKVVG
;
A
#
# COMPACT_ATOMS: atom_id res chain seq x y z
N MET A 1 24.60 18.10 -31.20
CA MET A 1 23.90 18.74 -30.04
C MET A 1 23.26 17.73 -29.08
N LEU A 2 23.74 16.49 -29.06
CA LEU A 2 23.20 15.36 -28.24
C LEU A 2 23.92 15.17 -26.89
N PHE A 3 24.87 16.06 -26.55
CA PHE A 3 25.70 15.92 -25.35
C PHE A 3 25.12 16.50 -24.05
N ARG A 4 23.89 17.01 -24.04
CA ARG A 4 23.28 17.65 -22.85
C ARG A 4 22.20 16.85 -22.17
N SER A 5 21.89 15.64 -22.64
CA SER A 5 20.70 14.87 -22.18
C SER A 5 21.04 13.52 -21.57
N GLY A 6 22.10 13.40 -20.79
CA GLY A 6 22.31 12.20 -19.95
C GLY A 6 22.77 10.93 -20.68
N LEU A 7 22.94 10.93 -21.99
CA LEU A 7 23.51 9.81 -22.74
C LEU A 7 25.04 9.90 -22.68
N ASP A 8 25.65 9.19 -21.75
CA ASP A 8 27.12 9.08 -21.65
C ASP A 8 27.65 8.11 -22.72
N VAL A 9 27.62 8.54 -24.00
CA VAL A 9 28.14 7.79 -25.14
C VAL A 9 29.00 8.66 -26.06
N LYS A 10 30.10 8.09 -26.50
CA LYS A 10 31.00 8.77 -27.46
C LYS A 10 30.33 8.86 -28.85
N ALA A 11 30.54 9.97 -29.58
CA ALA A 11 30.02 10.16 -30.94
C ALA A 11 30.31 8.99 -31.89
N HIS A 12 31.46 8.31 -31.73
CA HIS A 12 31.83 7.13 -32.47
C HIS A 12 30.87 5.93 -32.24
N SER A 13 30.30 5.80 -31.06
CA SER A 13 29.30 4.73 -30.75
C SER A 13 28.00 5.00 -31.50
N ILE A 14 27.54 6.23 -31.55
CA ILE A 14 26.33 6.64 -32.29
C ILE A 14 26.51 6.34 -33.78
N SER A 15 27.67 6.72 -34.36
CA SER A 15 27.96 6.43 -35.77
C SER A 15 28.00 4.93 -36.10
N LYS A 16 28.36 4.08 -35.12
CA LYS A 16 28.28 2.63 -35.30
C LYS A 16 26.87 2.12 -35.27
N TRP A 17 26.00 2.69 -34.43
CA TRP A 17 24.58 2.35 -34.36
C TRP A 17 23.84 2.73 -35.65
N GLU A 18 24.11 3.94 -36.16
CA GLU A 18 23.56 4.41 -37.45
C GLU A 18 23.94 3.51 -38.62
N LYS A 19 25.15 2.94 -38.59
CA LYS A 19 25.66 2.01 -39.60
C LYS A 19 25.32 0.55 -39.35
N ASN A 20 24.54 0.27 -38.32
CA ASN A 20 24.17 -1.10 -37.90
C ASN A 20 25.37 -2.02 -37.63
N VAL A 21 26.51 -1.45 -37.21
CA VAL A 21 27.73 -2.19 -36.87
C VAL A 21 27.64 -2.82 -35.49
N ASN A 22 26.98 -2.12 -34.55
CA ASN A 22 26.56 -2.66 -33.23
C ASN A 22 25.26 -1.99 -32.82
N LEU A 23 24.63 -2.49 -31.72
CA LEU A 23 23.39 -1.96 -31.20
C LEU A 23 23.62 -1.28 -29.84
N PRO A 24 22.83 -0.26 -29.48
CA PRO A 24 22.81 0.27 -28.12
C PRO A 24 22.36 -0.82 -27.12
N ASN A 25 22.88 -0.75 -25.90
CA ASN A 25 22.29 -1.57 -24.82
C ASN A 25 20.90 -1.05 -24.44
N VAL A 26 20.17 -1.81 -23.62
CA VAL A 26 18.79 -1.51 -23.25
C VAL A 26 18.63 -0.11 -22.63
N LEU A 27 19.52 0.29 -21.72
CA LEU A 27 19.47 1.59 -21.07
C LEU A 27 19.73 2.73 -22.06
N GLN A 28 20.70 2.54 -22.97
CA GLN A 28 21.00 3.50 -24.04
C GLN A 28 19.86 3.62 -25.04
N PHE A 29 19.17 2.51 -25.32
CA PHE A 29 18.00 2.49 -26.19
C PHE A 29 16.84 3.30 -25.58
N PHE A 30 16.51 3.10 -24.31
CA PHE A 30 15.46 3.88 -23.65
C PHE A 30 15.80 5.37 -23.56
N ALA A 31 17.05 5.71 -23.24
CA ALA A 31 17.50 7.09 -23.25
C ALA A 31 17.42 7.75 -24.64
N LEU A 32 17.69 6.99 -25.71
CA LEU A 32 17.46 7.47 -27.08
C LEU A 32 15.98 7.69 -27.37
N CYS A 33 15.09 6.79 -26.95
CA CYS A 33 13.64 6.95 -27.11
C CYS A 33 13.16 8.23 -26.42
N GLU A 34 13.64 8.51 -25.21
CA GLU A 34 13.30 9.73 -24.48
C GLU A 34 13.78 11.00 -25.19
N ILE A 35 15.05 11.02 -25.68
CA ILE A 35 15.62 12.15 -26.43
C ILE A 35 14.89 12.41 -27.75
N LEU A 36 14.42 11.35 -28.40
CA LEU A 36 13.70 11.41 -29.67
C LEU A 36 12.18 11.55 -29.50
N GLU A 37 11.73 11.74 -28.26
CA GLU A 37 10.30 11.87 -27.91
C GLU A 37 9.43 10.68 -28.40
N ILE A 38 10.03 9.48 -28.44
CA ILE A 38 9.34 8.25 -28.83
C ILE A 38 8.54 7.74 -27.63
N SER A 39 7.24 8.04 -27.59
CA SER A 39 6.33 7.60 -26.54
C SER A 39 5.78 6.19 -26.73
N ASP A 40 5.69 5.74 -28.00
CA ASP A 40 5.22 4.40 -28.37
C ASP A 40 6.28 3.67 -29.18
N ILE A 41 7.05 2.84 -28.49
CA ILE A 41 8.15 2.05 -29.06
C ILE A 41 7.60 1.04 -30.06
N ASN A 42 6.51 0.36 -29.74
CA ASN A 42 5.92 -0.68 -30.59
C ASN A 42 5.47 -0.10 -31.93
N ARG A 43 4.78 1.04 -31.89
CA ARG A 43 4.31 1.74 -33.06
C ARG A 43 5.47 2.31 -33.90
N THR A 44 6.46 2.91 -33.25
CA THR A 44 7.60 3.56 -33.92
C THR A 44 8.51 2.55 -34.63
N PHE A 45 8.80 1.43 -33.97
CA PHE A 45 9.67 0.38 -34.51
C PHE A 45 8.89 -0.74 -35.21
N GLN A 46 7.59 -0.63 -35.28
CA GLN A 46 6.68 -1.62 -35.91
C GLN A 46 6.85 -3.03 -35.34
N ILE A 47 7.16 -3.11 -34.03
CA ILE A 47 7.32 -4.37 -33.32
C ILE A 47 5.92 -4.94 -33.06
N GLY A 48 5.62 -6.09 -33.67
CA GLY A 48 4.38 -6.82 -33.40
C GLY A 48 3.12 -6.32 -34.15
N THR A 49 3.28 -5.60 -35.24
CA THR A 49 2.09 -5.19 -36.05
C THR A 49 1.77 -6.23 -37.11
N ASP A 50 1.03 -7.26 -36.74
CA ASP A 50 0.37 -8.19 -37.66
C ASP A 50 -0.72 -7.48 -38.50
N GLU A 51 -1.15 -6.28 -38.10
CA GLU A 51 -2.04 -5.41 -38.88
C GLU A 51 -1.53 -5.12 -40.30
N LYS A 52 -0.21 -4.98 -40.48
CA LYS A 52 0.38 -4.79 -41.80
C LYS A 52 0.32 -6.05 -42.67
N LEU A 53 0.39 -7.24 -42.09
CA LEU A 53 0.23 -8.49 -42.84
C LEU A 53 -1.19 -8.71 -43.21
N PHE A 54 -2.13 -8.44 -42.30
CA PHE A 54 -3.58 -8.52 -42.55
C PHE A 54 -4.01 -7.56 -43.67
N SER A 55 -3.55 -6.32 -43.66
CA SER A 55 -3.88 -5.32 -44.70
C SER A 55 -3.30 -5.60 -46.08
N LYS A 56 -2.32 -6.51 -46.20
CA LYS A 56 -1.79 -6.98 -47.49
C LYS A 56 -2.67 -8.01 -48.18
N LEU A 57 -3.62 -8.61 -47.45
CA LEU A 57 -4.58 -9.55 -48.01
C LEU A 57 -5.70 -8.80 -48.67
N ASN A 58 -6.25 -9.38 -49.74
CA ASN A 58 -7.51 -8.93 -50.31
C ASN A 58 -8.68 -9.29 -49.39
N ASP A 59 -9.88 -8.78 -49.70
CA ASP A 59 -11.08 -8.95 -48.86
C ASP A 59 -11.39 -10.42 -48.55
N GLU A 60 -11.23 -11.30 -49.54
CA GLU A 60 -11.45 -12.74 -49.36
C GLU A 60 -10.42 -13.38 -48.43
N GLY A 61 -9.17 -12.97 -48.54
CA GLY A 61 -8.09 -13.42 -47.66
C GLY A 61 -8.28 -12.94 -46.21
N GLN A 62 -8.71 -11.69 -46.03
CA GLN A 62 -9.06 -11.12 -44.74
C GLN A 62 -10.23 -11.88 -44.07
N ALA A 63 -11.27 -12.18 -44.82
CA ALA A 63 -12.41 -12.94 -44.32
C ALA A 63 -11.99 -14.33 -43.84
N LYS A 64 -11.15 -15.05 -44.59
CA LYS A 64 -10.62 -16.36 -44.19
C LYS A 64 -9.78 -16.32 -42.90
N VAL A 65 -8.99 -15.29 -42.76
CA VAL A 65 -8.18 -15.10 -41.50
C VAL A 65 -9.11 -14.89 -40.30
N LEU A 66 -10.15 -14.03 -40.45
CA LEU A 66 -11.12 -13.79 -39.40
C LEU A 66 -11.92 -15.05 -39.04
N ASP A 67 -12.34 -15.83 -40.04
CA ASP A 67 -13.05 -17.10 -39.84
C ASP A 67 -12.15 -18.11 -39.05
N TYR A 68 -10.87 -18.19 -39.41
CA TYR A 68 -9.92 -19.07 -38.71
C TYR A 68 -9.68 -18.60 -37.27
N MET A 69 -9.53 -17.31 -37.04
CA MET A 69 -9.41 -16.75 -35.67
C MET A 69 -10.65 -17.06 -34.82
N ASN A 70 -11.87 -16.90 -35.40
CA ASN A 70 -13.10 -17.26 -34.72
C ASN A 70 -13.18 -18.77 -34.40
N LEU A 71 -12.66 -19.63 -35.26
CA LEU A 71 -12.60 -21.06 -35.02
C LEU A 71 -11.66 -21.37 -33.82
N LEU A 72 -10.46 -20.76 -33.78
CA LEU A 72 -9.50 -20.89 -32.69
C LEU A 72 -10.08 -20.40 -31.37
N MET A 73 -10.77 -19.27 -31.38
CA MET A 73 -11.43 -18.74 -30.17
C MET A 73 -12.54 -19.68 -29.67
N LYS A 74 -13.36 -20.22 -30.57
CA LYS A 74 -14.42 -21.15 -30.19
C LYS A 74 -13.90 -22.50 -29.64
N SER A 75 -12.69 -22.92 -30.03
CA SER A 75 -12.09 -24.16 -29.50
C SER A 75 -11.74 -24.03 -28.01
N GLY A 76 -11.53 -22.82 -27.51
CA GLY A 76 -11.07 -22.56 -26.14
C GLY A 76 -9.60 -22.91 -25.87
N GLU A 77 -8.95 -23.64 -26.78
CA GLU A 77 -7.59 -24.16 -26.59
C GLU A 77 -6.50 -23.11 -26.76
N TYR A 78 -6.79 -22.05 -27.56
CA TYR A 78 -5.82 -21.00 -27.92
C TYR A 78 -6.20 -19.63 -27.36
N ILE A 79 -7.13 -19.59 -26.42
CA ILE A 79 -7.48 -18.35 -25.71
C ILE A 79 -6.44 -18.11 -24.63
N ARG A 80 -5.89 -16.88 -24.61
CA ARG A 80 -5.03 -16.47 -23.49
C ARG A 80 -5.90 -16.37 -22.25
N GLU A 81 -5.58 -17.12 -21.19
CA GLU A 81 -6.21 -16.92 -19.89
C GLU A 81 -5.90 -15.48 -19.43
N GLU A 82 -6.93 -14.69 -19.30
CA GLU A 82 -6.77 -13.39 -18.67
C GLU A 82 -6.43 -13.61 -17.21
N PRO A 83 -5.43 -12.88 -16.66
CA PRO A 83 -5.12 -12.99 -15.25
C PRO A 83 -6.37 -12.64 -14.44
N ILE A 84 -6.83 -13.56 -13.60
CA ILE A 84 -7.91 -13.31 -12.65
C ILE A 84 -7.37 -12.25 -11.68
N ILE A 85 -7.77 -11.00 -11.87
CA ILE A 85 -7.50 -9.95 -10.90
C ILE A 85 -8.44 -10.20 -9.73
N TYR A 86 -7.94 -10.86 -8.69
CA TYR A 86 -8.65 -10.96 -7.42
C TYR A 86 -8.73 -9.55 -6.83
N GLN A 87 -9.89 -8.93 -6.97
CA GLN A 87 -10.21 -7.76 -6.17
C GLN A 87 -10.50 -8.26 -4.76
N PHE A 88 -9.53 -8.15 -3.86
CA PHE A 88 -9.76 -8.38 -2.46
C PHE A 88 -10.84 -7.42 -1.96
N PRO A 89 -11.83 -7.90 -1.20
CA PRO A 89 -12.85 -7.02 -0.65
C PRO A 89 -12.17 -5.97 0.23
N ARG A 90 -12.32 -4.71 -0.16
CA ARG A 90 -11.85 -3.58 0.64
C ARG A 90 -12.97 -3.12 1.55
N ARG A 91 -12.63 -2.78 2.77
CA ARG A 91 -13.54 -2.14 3.73
C ARG A 91 -12.97 -0.82 4.19
N THR A 92 -13.83 0.11 4.54
CA THR A 92 -13.43 1.41 5.05
C THR A 92 -13.48 1.39 6.56
N LEU A 93 -12.41 1.82 7.23
CA LEU A 93 -12.32 1.98 8.67
C LEU A 93 -11.99 3.43 9.01
N SER A 94 -12.48 3.88 10.18
CA SER A 94 -12.10 5.18 10.73
C SER A 94 -10.68 5.10 11.30
N LEU A 95 -9.83 6.06 10.97
CA LEU A 95 -8.49 6.23 11.51
C LEU A 95 -8.45 7.47 12.39
N TYR A 96 -8.10 7.30 13.65
CA TYR A 96 -7.96 8.36 14.64
C TYR A 96 -6.50 8.69 14.90
N ASP A 97 -6.19 9.99 15.00
CA ASP A 97 -4.91 10.43 15.54
C ASP A 97 -5.05 10.59 17.06
N LEU A 98 -4.16 9.92 17.84
CA LEU A 98 -4.16 10.08 19.29
C LEU A 98 -3.68 11.51 19.63
N PRO A 99 -4.53 12.38 20.16
CA PRO A 99 -4.06 13.67 20.62
C PRO A 99 -3.17 13.49 21.86
N VAL A 100 -2.10 14.26 21.94
CA VAL A 100 -1.17 14.29 23.09
C VAL A 100 -1.87 14.77 24.37
N SER A 101 -3.04 15.39 24.24
CA SER A 101 -3.91 15.79 25.36
C SER A 101 -5.36 15.83 24.90
N ALA A 102 -6.15 14.83 25.23
CA ALA A 102 -7.60 14.76 24.96
C ALA A 102 -8.37 15.26 26.18
N GLY A 103 -8.36 16.56 26.41
CA GLY A 103 -8.92 17.20 27.61
C GLY A 103 -10.42 17.07 27.87
N THR A 104 -11.19 16.28 27.08
CA THR A 104 -12.64 16.19 27.19
C THR A 104 -13.24 14.80 27.22
N GLY A 105 -12.44 13.72 27.20
CA GLY A 105 -12.94 12.34 27.26
C GLY A 105 -13.71 11.84 26.03
N GLN A 106 -13.77 12.63 24.96
CA GLN A 106 -14.53 12.37 23.74
C GLN A 106 -13.65 12.01 22.55
N PHE A 107 -12.66 11.14 22.77
CA PHE A 107 -11.73 10.75 21.72
C PHE A 107 -12.41 10.11 20.51
N LEU A 108 -13.36 9.21 20.71
CA LEU A 108 -14.13 8.55 19.65
C LEU A 108 -15.40 9.31 19.22
N ASP A 109 -15.81 10.33 19.98
CA ASP A 109 -16.94 11.21 19.63
C ASP A 109 -16.50 12.47 18.91
N SER A 110 -15.17 12.66 18.71
CA SER A 110 -14.67 13.79 17.95
C SER A 110 -14.83 13.51 16.44
N ASP A 111 -15.34 14.47 15.67
CA ASP A 111 -15.41 14.46 14.20
C ASP A 111 -14.02 14.45 13.53
N ARG A 112 -12.95 14.19 14.28
CA ARG A 112 -11.56 14.18 13.83
C ARG A 112 -11.05 12.78 13.56
N PHE A 113 -11.59 12.16 12.54
CA PHE A 113 -11.06 10.93 11.98
C PHE A 113 -10.92 11.08 10.46
N SER A 114 -10.06 10.30 9.86
CA SER A 114 -9.99 10.10 8.43
C SER A 114 -10.48 8.69 8.09
N GLU A 115 -11.08 8.53 6.92
CA GLU A 115 -11.43 7.21 6.42
C GLU A 115 -10.25 6.60 5.67
N ILE A 116 -9.97 5.33 5.94
CA ILE A 116 -8.92 4.57 5.25
C ILE A 116 -9.50 3.27 4.70
N GLU A 117 -9.21 2.99 3.41
CA GLU A 117 -9.53 1.70 2.83
C GLU A 117 -8.49 0.66 3.24
N VAL A 118 -8.95 -0.48 3.71
CA VAL A 118 -8.11 -1.60 4.16
C VAL A 118 -8.52 -2.88 3.46
N GLY A 119 -7.55 -3.74 3.17
CA GLY A 119 -7.74 -5.07 2.62
C GLY A 119 -7.64 -6.17 3.68
N ASP A 120 -7.31 -7.39 3.21
CA ASP A 120 -7.24 -8.58 4.06
C ASP A 120 -6.02 -8.60 5.00
N GLU A 121 -5.08 -7.66 4.81
CA GLU A 121 -3.93 -7.46 5.70
C GLU A 121 -4.35 -6.97 7.09
N VAL A 122 -5.55 -6.39 7.20
CA VAL A 122 -6.12 -5.91 8.47
C VAL A 122 -7.11 -6.92 9.01
N SER A 123 -6.91 -7.33 10.27
CA SER A 123 -7.80 -8.27 10.95
C SER A 123 -9.28 -7.93 10.74
N SER A 124 -10.10 -8.93 10.40
CA SER A 124 -11.56 -8.75 10.24
C SER A 124 -12.25 -8.27 11.50
N SER A 125 -11.65 -8.50 12.67
CA SER A 125 -12.15 -8.04 13.98
C SER A 125 -11.82 -6.58 14.28
N ALA A 126 -11.00 -5.89 13.46
CA ALA A 126 -10.69 -4.50 13.68
C ALA A 126 -11.91 -3.61 13.36
N ASP A 127 -12.26 -2.72 14.27
CA ASP A 127 -13.36 -1.78 14.14
C ASP A 127 -12.87 -0.38 13.73
N PHE A 128 -11.64 0.00 14.10
CA PHE A 128 -11.01 1.28 13.74
C PHE A 128 -9.50 1.21 13.85
N GLY A 129 -8.81 2.20 13.26
CA GLY A 129 -7.38 2.40 13.37
C GLY A 129 -7.03 3.56 14.29
N VAL A 130 -5.84 3.47 14.90
CA VAL A 130 -5.25 4.53 15.71
C VAL A 130 -3.81 4.74 15.30
N ARG A 131 -3.38 6.00 15.11
CA ARG A 131 -1.99 6.34 14.89
C ARG A 131 -1.26 6.47 16.22
N VAL A 132 -0.22 5.68 16.40
CA VAL A 132 0.64 5.72 17.59
C VAL A 132 1.41 7.04 17.61
N CYS A 133 1.44 7.70 18.77
CA CYS A 133 2.27 8.89 19.03
C CYS A 133 3.32 8.59 20.10
N GLY A 134 4.58 8.88 19.76
CA GLY A 134 5.72 8.70 20.66
C GLY A 134 6.27 7.27 20.73
N ASP A 135 7.34 7.11 21.47
CA ASP A 135 8.16 5.88 21.53
C ASP A 135 7.82 4.95 22.72
N SER A 136 6.74 5.23 23.45
CA SER A 136 6.44 4.50 24.71
C SER A 136 6.09 3.02 24.49
N MET A 137 5.70 2.63 23.28
CA MET A 137 5.33 1.25 22.92
C MET A 137 6.37 0.57 22.01
N GLU A 138 7.52 1.20 21.82
CA GLU A 138 8.65 0.57 21.14
C GLU A 138 9.24 -0.59 21.96
N PRO A 139 9.80 -1.61 21.29
CA PRO A 139 10.01 -1.71 19.83
C PRO A 139 8.82 -2.31 19.05
N LEU A 140 7.72 -2.69 19.71
CA LEU A 140 6.62 -3.41 19.07
C LEU A 140 5.78 -2.49 18.19
N TYR A 141 5.50 -1.28 18.65
CA TYR A 141 4.76 -0.26 17.90
C TYR A 141 5.58 1.02 17.83
N LEU A 142 5.85 1.47 16.60
CA LEU A 142 6.69 2.62 16.32
C LEU A 142 5.88 3.91 16.30
N ASP A 143 6.53 5.03 16.53
CA ASP A 143 5.92 6.36 16.35
C ASP A 143 5.38 6.54 14.92
N GLY A 144 4.15 7.04 14.80
CA GLY A 144 3.46 7.21 13.52
C GLY A 144 2.84 5.94 12.93
N GLN A 145 3.10 4.76 13.48
CA GLN A 145 2.51 3.49 13.04
C GLN A 145 1.00 3.48 13.27
N ILE A 146 0.24 2.91 12.32
CA ILE A 146 -1.19 2.64 12.51
C ILE A 146 -1.34 1.27 13.16
N ILE A 147 -2.12 1.21 14.24
CA ILE A 147 -2.53 -0.02 14.92
C ILE A 147 -4.03 -0.18 14.80
N TRP A 148 -4.48 -1.43 14.73
CA TRP A 148 -5.89 -1.76 14.54
C TRP A 148 -6.51 -2.20 15.85
N ILE A 149 -7.70 -1.69 16.12
CA ILE A 149 -8.37 -1.82 17.41
C ILE A 149 -9.71 -2.53 17.24
N HIS A 150 -9.93 -3.53 18.06
CA HIS A 150 -11.24 -4.13 18.28
C HIS A 150 -11.91 -3.46 19.48
N LYS A 151 -13.12 -2.93 19.29
CA LYS A 151 -13.88 -2.26 20.36
C LYS A 151 -14.26 -3.26 21.44
N GLN A 152 -13.78 -3.04 22.65
CA GLN A 152 -14.21 -3.77 23.85
C GLN A 152 -13.95 -2.90 25.09
N GLU A 153 -14.78 -3.09 26.12
CA GLU A 153 -14.75 -2.27 27.33
C GLU A 153 -13.76 -2.80 28.37
N THR A 154 -13.37 -4.07 28.26
CA THR A 154 -12.48 -4.74 29.21
C THR A 154 -11.33 -5.42 28.48
N LEU A 155 -10.15 -5.39 29.06
CA LEU A 155 -8.97 -6.13 28.59
C LEU A 155 -8.55 -7.17 29.63
N GLU A 156 -7.97 -8.25 29.11
CA GLU A 156 -7.35 -9.27 29.95
C GLU A 156 -5.92 -8.86 30.33
N GLU A 157 -5.38 -9.53 31.37
CA GLU A 157 -4.01 -9.33 31.82
C GLU A 157 -3.01 -9.49 30.68
N GLY A 158 -2.17 -8.46 30.49
CA GLY A 158 -1.13 -8.45 29.46
C GLY A 158 -1.55 -8.01 28.08
N GLU A 159 -2.82 -7.79 27.82
CA GLU A 159 -3.31 -7.27 26.54
C GLU A 159 -2.90 -5.81 26.34
N ILE A 160 -2.73 -5.44 25.07
CA ILE A 160 -2.42 -4.05 24.70
C ILE A 160 -3.71 -3.41 24.16
N GLY A 161 -4.01 -2.23 24.64
CA GLY A 161 -5.22 -1.50 24.27
C GLY A 161 -5.04 0.00 24.25
N VAL A 162 -6.12 0.64 23.82
CA VAL A 162 -6.26 2.09 23.83
C VAL A 162 -7.10 2.49 25.04
N PHE A 163 -6.56 3.38 25.86
CA PHE A 163 -7.14 3.84 27.09
C PHE A 163 -7.25 5.37 27.11
N PHE A 164 -8.29 5.84 27.75
CA PHE A 164 -8.37 7.22 28.23
C PHE A 164 -8.19 7.23 29.73
N LEU A 165 -7.27 8.04 30.21
CA LEU A 165 -7.00 8.17 31.64
C LEU A 165 -6.83 9.66 31.98
N ASP A 166 -7.70 10.18 32.83
CA ASP A 166 -7.63 11.53 33.42
C ASP A 166 -7.43 12.68 32.42
N GLY A 167 -7.92 12.56 31.19
CA GLY A 167 -7.84 13.59 30.16
C GLY A 167 -6.96 13.22 28.97
N ASP A 168 -6.11 12.22 29.10
CA ASP A 168 -5.17 11.81 28.06
C ASP A 168 -5.48 10.43 27.47
N ALA A 169 -5.14 10.23 26.20
CA ALA A 169 -5.28 8.96 25.50
C ALA A 169 -3.93 8.23 25.42
N TYR A 170 -3.94 6.94 25.69
CA TYR A 170 -2.75 6.10 25.76
C TYR A 170 -2.90 4.79 25.00
N VAL A 171 -1.85 4.35 24.34
CA VAL A 171 -1.65 2.95 23.98
C VAL A 171 -0.74 2.34 25.03
N LYS A 172 -1.21 1.33 25.78
CA LYS A 172 -0.46 0.69 26.85
C LYS A 172 -0.83 -0.78 26.95
N LYS A 173 0.04 -1.52 27.63
CA LYS A 173 -0.22 -2.88 28.10
C LYS A 173 -1.00 -2.80 29.41
N TYR A 174 -2.14 -3.50 29.45
CA TYR A 174 -2.97 -3.62 30.65
C TYR A 174 -2.31 -4.56 31.67
N HIS A 175 -2.26 -4.16 32.90
CA HIS A 175 -1.81 -4.98 34.02
C HIS A 175 -2.71 -4.78 35.23
N GLN A 176 -3.23 -5.89 35.75
CA GLN A 176 -4.05 -5.90 36.96
C GLN A 176 -3.41 -6.77 38.03
N SER A 177 -3.26 -6.22 39.24
CA SER A 177 -2.70 -6.90 40.40
C SER A 177 -3.55 -6.61 41.63
N ASP A 178 -3.23 -7.24 42.75
CA ASP A 178 -3.86 -6.97 44.06
C ASP A 178 -3.71 -5.50 44.48
N SER A 179 -2.70 -4.80 43.98
CA SER A 179 -2.43 -3.38 44.23
C SER A 179 -3.22 -2.43 43.28
N GLY A 180 -3.99 -2.96 42.35
CA GLY A 180 -4.79 -2.19 41.40
C GLY A 180 -4.35 -2.32 39.96
N ILE A 181 -4.86 -1.44 39.11
CA ILE A 181 -4.61 -1.43 37.67
C ILE A 181 -3.40 -0.54 37.37
N GLN A 182 -2.54 -1.02 36.47
CA GLN A 182 -1.42 -0.28 35.92
C GLN A 182 -1.47 -0.31 34.39
N LEU A 183 -1.13 0.82 33.77
CA LEU A 183 -0.91 0.93 32.32
C LEU A 183 0.61 0.94 32.07
N ILE A 184 1.11 -0.12 31.44
CA ILE A 184 2.54 -0.37 31.29
C ILE A 184 2.99 -0.04 29.85
N SER A 185 4.04 0.76 29.75
CA SER A 185 4.76 1.00 28.49
C SER A 185 5.65 -0.19 28.15
N LEU A 186 5.76 -0.55 26.87
CA LEU A 186 6.71 -1.57 26.43
C LEU A 186 8.15 -1.05 26.49
N ASN A 187 8.33 0.24 26.22
CA ASN A 187 9.62 0.92 26.36
C ASN A 187 9.93 1.17 27.85
N LYS A 188 10.96 0.51 28.33
CA LYS A 188 11.40 0.54 29.74
C LYS A 188 11.86 1.92 30.24
N LYS A 189 12.01 2.91 29.35
CA LYS A 189 12.29 4.29 29.75
C LYS A 189 11.13 4.91 30.55
N TYR A 190 9.91 4.40 30.36
CA TYR A 190 8.69 4.94 30.94
C TYR A 190 8.26 4.09 32.14
N ALA A 191 8.02 4.74 33.26
CA ALA A 191 7.44 4.09 34.41
C ALA A 191 5.99 3.70 34.17
N PRO A 192 5.49 2.61 34.81
CA PRO A 192 4.08 2.28 34.78
C PRO A 192 3.21 3.41 35.33
N ILE A 193 2.05 3.63 34.69
CA ILE A 193 1.06 4.60 35.15
C ILE A 193 0.11 3.86 36.08
N GLN A 194 0.05 4.28 37.34
CA GLN A 194 -0.85 3.69 38.33
C GLN A 194 -2.26 4.32 38.19
N VAL A 195 -3.27 3.49 37.98
CA VAL A 195 -4.67 3.93 38.02
C VAL A 195 -5.13 3.95 39.48
N THR A 196 -5.52 5.13 39.95
CA THR A 196 -5.96 5.32 41.36
C THR A 196 -7.48 5.27 41.46
N SER A 197 -8.01 5.16 42.67
CA SER A 197 -9.47 5.16 42.90
C SER A 197 -10.17 6.46 42.50
N GLY A 198 -9.42 7.54 42.32
CA GLY A 198 -9.94 8.83 41.85
C GLY A 198 -9.77 9.05 40.35
N SER A 199 -9.08 8.14 39.65
CA SER A 199 -8.83 8.28 38.23
C SER A 199 -10.04 7.89 37.38
N ILE A 200 -10.25 8.59 36.28
CA ILE A 200 -11.25 8.27 35.26
C ILE A 200 -10.58 7.43 34.18
N LEU A 201 -10.73 6.11 34.27
CA LEU A 201 -10.22 5.18 33.25
C LEU A 201 -11.36 4.72 32.35
N LYS A 202 -11.19 4.85 31.03
CA LYS A 202 -12.06 4.27 30.00
C LYS A 202 -11.24 3.48 29.01
N THR A 203 -11.65 2.28 28.71
CA THR A 203 -11.05 1.43 27.66
C THR A 203 -11.82 1.63 26.36
N PHE A 204 -11.10 1.84 25.26
CA PHE A 204 -11.69 1.97 23.93
C PHE A 204 -11.63 0.67 23.14
N GLY A 205 -10.66 -0.18 23.44
CA GLY A 205 -10.53 -1.47 22.79
C GLY A 205 -9.13 -2.06 22.87
N LYS A 206 -9.02 -3.25 22.31
CA LYS A 206 -7.81 -4.07 22.24
C LYS A 206 -7.13 -3.94 20.91
N VAL A 207 -5.82 -3.92 20.89
CA VAL A 207 -5.00 -3.99 19.67
C VAL A 207 -5.09 -5.39 19.07
N VAL A 208 -5.43 -5.48 17.77
CA VAL A 208 -5.61 -6.73 17.02
C VAL A 208 -4.75 -6.84 15.76
N GLY A 209 -3.89 -5.83 15.52
CA GLY A 209 -2.94 -5.81 14.40
C GLY A 209 -2.09 -4.55 14.36
#